data_94857d1346a89036441011b6a3fc9d77
#
_entry.id   94857d1346a89036441011b6a3fc9d77
#
_cell.length_a   1.000
_cell.length_b   1.000
_cell.length_c   1.000
_cell.angle_alpha   90.00
_cell.angle_beta   90.00
_cell.angle_gamma   90.00
#
_symmetry.space_group_name_H-M   'P 1'
#
loop_
_entity.id
_entity.type
_entity.pdbx_description
1 polymer ?
#
loop_
_entity_poly.entity_id
_entity_poly.type
_entity_poly.pdbx_seq_one_letter_code
_entity_poly.pdbx_strand_id
1 'polypeptide(L)'
;GGKFLQIWVNSWEHSLLTTPEETLLKIINAIIHEMVLGDDNKARQSNIMESTGNLIKGALRIGATVVGGSKGLEVADEMLRTNVNSIKELREQLVSLAEEIQARNTNPAEKIIIYVDDLDRIEPKEAVLVLELLKNIFSIPNCVFLLAIDYQVIVKGLEHKFGKRTEENEWEFRAFFDKIIQLPFMMPMGQYNKGKYVSNLLYQIGFIEYKEKFVASLDRVLVYTIGGNPRSLKRLVNSLALINIFAGIEEDKDISETNYGVTEDVKDMVLFSLVCLQISFPAIYELLVSNPDFPKWDIDTAFEVTKKSEEKDKETFERDFEIVAGKEDFDEEWE
;
A
#
# COMPACT_ATOMS: atom_id res chain seq x y z
N GLY A 1 -18.20 0.09 25.28
CA GLY A 1 -18.56 1.18 24.40
C GLY A 1 -17.37 2.08 24.15
N GLY A 2 -17.00 2.23 22.90
CA GLY A 2 -15.87 3.11 22.52
C GLY A 2 -16.33 4.56 22.54
N LYS A 3 -15.47 5.46 22.97
CA LYS A 3 -15.67 6.90 22.90
C LYS A 3 -15.73 7.46 21.46
N PHE A 4 -15.45 6.61 20.44
CA PHE A 4 -15.34 7.00 19.06
C PHE A 4 -16.22 6.12 18.17
N LEU A 5 -16.95 6.75 17.25
CA LEU A 5 -17.54 6.05 16.10
C LEU A 5 -16.44 5.88 15.04
N GLN A 6 -16.16 4.65 14.64
CA GLN A 6 -15.14 4.33 13.67
C GLN A 6 -15.78 3.83 12.37
N ILE A 7 -15.42 4.45 11.27
CA ILE A 7 -15.90 4.15 9.91
C ILE A 7 -14.70 3.78 9.05
N TRP A 8 -14.77 2.63 8.37
CA TRP A 8 -13.72 2.15 7.48
C TRP A 8 -14.21 2.15 6.05
N VAL A 9 -13.46 2.80 5.17
CA VAL A 9 -13.75 2.89 3.74
C VAL A 9 -12.52 2.44 2.96
N ASN A 10 -12.70 1.38 2.19
CA ASN A 10 -11.70 0.88 1.25
C ASN A 10 -12.00 1.44 -0.14
N SER A 11 -11.19 2.37 -0.61
CA SER A 11 -11.40 3.07 -1.87
C SER A 11 -11.32 2.13 -3.08
N TRP A 12 -10.48 1.11 -3.02
CA TRP A 12 -10.31 0.15 -4.10
C TRP A 12 -11.56 -0.72 -4.34
N GLU A 13 -12.28 -1.13 -3.29
CA GLU A 13 -13.50 -1.90 -3.43
C GLU A 13 -14.58 -1.16 -4.25
N HIS A 14 -14.59 0.15 -4.16
CA HIS A 14 -15.51 1.01 -4.88
C HIS A 14 -15.09 1.33 -6.32
N SER A 15 -13.84 1.10 -6.67
CA SER A 15 -13.29 1.32 -8.02
C SER A 15 -13.51 0.15 -8.97
N LEU A 16 -13.81 -1.03 -8.45
CA LEU A 16 -13.99 -2.23 -9.27
C LEU A 16 -15.25 -2.11 -10.16
N LEU A 17 -15.07 -2.31 -11.48
CA LEU A 17 -16.13 -2.33 -12.48
C LEU A 17 -16.92 -1.01 -12.64
N THR A 18 -16.28 0.14 -12.39
CA THR A 18 -16.92 1.46 -12.47
C THR A 18 -16.10 2.45 -13.27
N THR A 19 -16.77 3.50 -13.76
CA THR A 19 -16.06 4.64 -14.34
C THR A 19 -15.41 5.47 -13.24
N PRO A 20 -14.39 6.31 -13.55
CA PRO A 20 -13.74 7.19 -12.59
C PRO A 20 -14.71 8.05 -11.78
N GLU A 21 -15.69 8.62 -12.44
CA GLU A 21 -16.70 9.48 -11.82
C GLU A 21 -17.60 8.70 -10.85
N GLU A 22 -17.96 7.47 -11.21
CA GLU A 22 -18.77 6.58 -10.36
C GLU A 22 -17.97 6.11 -9.13
N THR A 23 -16.70 5.84 -9.28
CA THR A 23 -15.79 5.46 -8.16
C THR A 23 -15.81 6.52 -7.07
N LEU A 24 -15.61 7.77 -7.46
CA LEU A 24 -15.61 8.92 -6.56
C LEU A 24 -16.93 9.03 -5.78
N LEU A 25 -18.05 8.95 -6.50
CA LEU A 25 -19.37 9.04 -5.90
C LEU A 25 -19.68 7.86 -4.98
N LYS A 26 -19.21 6.67 -5.31
CA LYS A 26 -19.37 5.48 -4.46
C LYS A 26 -18.58 5.59 -3.16
N ILE A 27 -17.34 6.11 -3.21
CA ILE A 27 -16.54 6.33 -1.98
C ILE A 27 -17.26 7.31 -1.05
N ILE A 28 -17.74 8.44 -1.58
CA ILE A 28 -18.48 9.44 -0.80
C ILE A 28 -19.77 8.83 -0.24
N ASN A 29 -20.52 8.12 -1.08
CA ASN A 29 -21.75 7.45 -0.66
C ASN A 29 -21.49 6.41 0.42
N ALA A 30 -20.40 5.65 0.36
CA ALA A 30 -20.03 4.69 1.38
C ALA A 30 -19.76 5.37 2.73
N ILE A 31 -19.02 6.47 2.74
CA ILE A 31 -18.77 7.25 3.98
C ILE A 31 -20.09 7.75 4.56
N ILE A 32 -20.93 8.34 3.74
CA ILE A 32 -22.23 8.89 4.17
C ILE A 32 -23.13 7.77 4.68
N HIS A 33 -23.20 6.66 3.97
CA HIS A 33 -24.01 5.49 4.36
C HIS A 33 -23.61 4.97 5.75
N GLU A 34 -22.32 4.79 5.98
CA GLU A 34 -21.81 4.34 7.29
C GLU A 34 -22.08 5.35 8.42
N MET A 35 -21.97 6.65 8.12
CA MET A 35 -22.35 7.69 9.08
C MET A 35 -23.84 7.62 9.42
N VAL A 36 -24.68 7.44 8.41
CA VAL A 36 -26.15 7.36 8.54
C VAL A 36 -26.59 6.12 9.27
N LEU A 37 -25.95 4.95 9.04
CA LEU A 37 -26.21 3.73 9.81
C LEU A 37 -25.98 3.91 11.32
N GLY A 38 -25.10 4.81 11.69
CA GLY A 38 -24.90 5.23 13.07
C GLY A 38 -26.05 6.05 13.66
N ASP A 39 -27.03 6.54 12.90
CA ASP A 39 -28.15 7.36 13.36
C ASP A 39 -29.40 6.50 13.64
N ASP A 40 -30.13 6.82 14.73
CA ASP A 40 -31.39 6.15 15.07
C ASP A 40 -32.61 6.84 14.43
N ASN A 41 -32.43 8.02 13.78
CA ASN A 41 -33.50 8.80 13.19
C ASN A 41 -33.73 8.45 11.70
N LYS A 42 -34.72 7.58 11.46
CA LYS A 42 -35.05 7.11 10.10
C LYS A 42 -35.42 8.22 9.10
N ALA A 43 -36.10 9.29 9.56
CA ALA A 43 -36.47 10.40 8.69
C ALA A 43 -35.23 11.18 8.22
N ARG A 44 -34.26 11.38 9.10
CA ARG A 44 -33.01 12.03 8.75
C ARG A 44 -32.15 11.13 7.85
N GLN A 45 -32.06 9.83 8.16
CA GLN A 45 -31.41 8.86 7.28
C GLN A 45 -31.95 8.98 5.84
N SER A 46 -33.27 9.03 5.69
CA SER A 46 -33.92 9.17 4.38
C SER A 46 -33.55 10.48 3.69
N ASN A 47 -33.57 11.60 4.40
CA ASN A 47 -33.27 12.93 3.85
C ASN A 47 -31.80 13.03 3.40
N ILE A 48 -30.86 12.52 4.21
CA ILE A 48 -29.44 12.53 3.86
C ILE A 48 -29.17 11.63 2.64
N MET A 49 -29.77 10.44 2.61
CA MET A 49 -29.63 9.52 1.46
C MET A 49 -30.28 10.09 0.18
N GLU A 50 -31.38 10.81 0.28
CA GLU A 50 -32.00 11.51 -0.84
C GLU A 50 -31.12 12.64 -1.37
N SER A 51 -30.59 13.48 -0.49
CA SER A 51 -29.64 14.57 -0.84
C SER A 51 -28.37 14.02 -1.50
N THR A 52 -27.82 12.92 -0.96
CA THR A 52 -26.70 12.22 -1.55
C THR A 52 -27.05 11.66 -2.93
N GLY A 53 -28.22 11.03 -3.07
CA GLY A 53 -28.70 10.52 -4.37
C GLY A 53 -28.89 11.62 -5.40
N ASN A 54 -29.33 12.81 -4.99
CA ASN A 54 -29.49 13.96 -5.88
C ASN A 54 -28.13 14.53 -6.33
N LEU A 55 -27.15 14.58 -5.43
CA LEU A 55 -25.77 14.96 -5.75
C LEU A 55 -25.17 13.98 -6.78
N ILE A 56 -25.33 12.67 -6.55
CA ILE A 56 -24.85 11.60 -7.45
C ILE A 56 -25.51 11.72 -8.83
N LYS A 57 -26.83 11.88 -8.89
CA LYS A 57 -27.57 12.04 -10.16
C LYS A 57 -27.15 13.31 -10.90
N GLY A 58 -26.92 14.41 -10.19
CA GLY A 58 -26.40 15.65 -10.76
C GLY A 58 -25.04 15.46 -11.41
N ALA A 59 -24.13 14.79 -10.72
CA ALA A 59 -22.80 14.49 -11.20
C ALA A 59 -22.79 13.57 -12.44
N LEU A 60 -23.58 12.48 -12.42
CA LEU A 60 -23.71 11.56 -13.55
C LEU A 60 -24.29 12.24 -14.79
N ARG A 61 -25.21 13.20 -14.64
CA ARG A 61 -25.74 13.97 -15.77
C ARG A 61 -24.68 14.82 -16.45
N ILE A 62 -23.79 15.42 -15.68
CA ILE A 62 -22.67 16.23 -16.21
C ILE A 62 -21.68 15.32 -16.93
N GLY A 63 -21.34 14.15 -16.34
CA GLY A 63 -20.49 13.15 -16.98
C GLY A 63 -21.04 12.62 -18.31
N ALA A 64 -22.33 12.33 -18.38
CA ALA A 64 -22.99 11.82 -19.61
C ALA A 64 -23.02 12.85 -20.76
N THR A 65 -23.00 14.17 -20.48
CA THR A 65 -22.97 15.20 -21.52
C THR A 65 -21.55 15.45 -22.08
N VAL A 66 -20.52 14.89 -21.47
CA VAL A 66 -19.10 15.07 -21.82
C VAL A 66 -18.48 13.80 -22.44
N VAL A 67 -19.29 12.91 -22.99
CA VAL A 67 -18.80 11.69 -23.69
C VAL A 67 -18.01 12.07 -24.93
N GLY A 68 -16.68 12.16 -24.79
CA GLY A 68 -15.76 12.45 -25.90
C GLY A 68 -14.36 12.87 -25.46
N GLY A 69 -13.65 12.07 -24.67
CA GLY A 69 -12.19 12.14 -24.48
C GLY A 69 -11.69 13.03 -23.33
N SER A 70 -10.74 12.54 -22.57
CA SER A 70 -9.78 13.18 -21.62
C SER A 70 -10.29 14.23 -20.59
N LYS A 71 -11.56 14.28 -20.22
CA LYS A 71 -12.17 15.37 -19.46
C LYS A 71 -12.64 15.07 -18.04
N GLY A 72 -12.23 13.98 -17.41
CA GLY A 72 -12.67 13.62 -16.06
C GLY A 72 -12.40 14.69 -14.98
N LEU A 73 -11.32 15.48 -15.14
CA LEU A 73 -10.98 16.59 -14.24
C LEU A 73 -11.87 17.83 -14.45
N GLU A 74 -12.22 18.13 -15.70
CA GLU A 74 -13.15 19.23 -16.00
C GLU A 74 -14.55 18.93 -15.46
N VAL A 75 -14.97 17.66 -15.48
CA VAL A 75 -16.26 17.22 -14.95
C VAL A 75 -16.34 17.36 -13.43
N ALA A 76 -15.28 17.05 -12.69
CA ALA A 76 -15.29 17.23 -11.24
C ALA A 76 -15.22 18.69 -10.83
N ASP A 77 -14.44 19.53 -11.51
CA ASP A 77 -14.45 21.00 -11.31
C ASP A 77 -15.80 21.62 -11.69
N GLU A 78 -16.44 21.15 -12.77
CA GLU A 78 -17.78 21.56 -13.19
C GLU A 78 -18.85 21.08 -12.20
N MET A 79 -18.71 19.84 -11.67
CA MET A 79 -19.56 19.29 -10.63
C MET A 79 -19.48 20.10 -9.34
N LEU A 80 -18.27 20.48 -8.92
CA LEU A 80 -18.07 21.34 -7.75
C LEU A 80 -18.67 22.74 -7.96
N ARG A 81 -18.58 23.30 -9.17
CA ARG A 81 -19.12 24.64 -9.49
C ARG A 81 -20.64 24.66 -9.66
N THR A 82 -21.20 23.64 -10.34
CA THR A 82 -22.65 23.58 -10.65
C THR A 82 -23.50 23.08 -9.48
N ASN A 83 -22.93 22.27 -8.58
CA ASN A 83 -23.65 21.70 -7.43
C ASN A 83 -23.26 22.33 -6.07
N VAL A 84 -22.73 23.56 -6.05
CA VAL A 84 -22.31 24.24 -4.80
C VAL A 84 -23.42 24.25 -3.75
N ASN A 85 -24.66 24.51 -4.14
CA ASN A 85 -25.79 24.51 -3.21
C ASN A 85 -26.10 23.12 -2.66
N SER A 86 -26.07 22.08 -3.51
CA SER A 86 -26.30 20.69 -3.10
C SER A 86 -25.19 20.17 -2.19
N ILE A 87 -23.94 20.55 -2.44
CA ILE A 87 -22.78 20.20 -1.59
C ILE A 87 -22.91 20.90 -0.23
N LYS A 88 -23.30 22.16 -0.22
CA LYS A 88 -23.52 22.93 1.02
C LYS A 88 -24.63 22.33 1.87
N GLU A 89 -25.76 22.03 1.24
CA GLU A 89 -26.93 21.42 1.90
C GLU A 89 -26.57 20.04 2.49
N LEU A 90 -25.90 19.18 1.72
CA LEU A 90 -25.41 17.89 2.19
C LEU A 90 -24.46 18.04 3.38
N ARG A 91 -23.52 18.97 3.31
CA ARG A 91 -22.61 19.27 4.42
C ARG A 91 -23.34 19.71 5.68
N GLU A 92 -24.32 20.60 5.58
CA GLU A 92 -25.13 21.06 6.71
C GLU A 92 -25.90 19.89 7.36
N GLN A 93 -26.45 18.99 6.56
CA GLN A 93 -27.10 17.78 7.06
C GLN A 93 -26.12 16.82 7.76
N LEU A 94 -24.92 16.64 7.22
CA LEU A 94 -23.87 15.84 7.83
C LEU A 94 -23.33 16.44 9.13
N VAL A 95 -23.26 17.76 9.24
CA VAL A 95 -22.91 18.46 10.49
C VAL A 95 -23.97 18.17 11.55
N SER A 96 -25.26 18.35 11.22
CA SER A 96 -26.37 18.04 12.14
C SER A 96 -26.36 16.58 12.57
N LEU A 97 -26.08 15.63 11.67
CA LEU A 97 -25.93 14.22 11.98
C LEU A 97 -24.77 13.97 12.97
N ALA A 98 -23.62 14.58 12.73
CA ALA A 98 -22.45 14.41 13.60
C ALA A 98 -22.73 14.95 15.02
N GLU A 99 -23.36 16.11 15.14
CA GLU A 99 -23.75 16.71 16.42
C GLU A 99 -24.71 15.81 17.20
N GLU A 100 -25.68 15.18 16.53
CA GLU A 100 -26.60 14.26 17.20
C GLU A 100 -25.97 12.93 17.60
N ILE A 101 -25.08 12.37 16.78
CA ILE A 101 -24.31 11.18 17.18
C ILE A 101 -23.55 11.44 18.47
N GLN A 102 -23.07 12.67 18.68
CA GLN A 102 -22.37 13.09 19.88
C GLN A 102 -23.31 13.37 21.07
N ALA A 103 -24.48 13.88 20.80
CA ALA A 103 -25.45 14.25 21.83
C ALA A 103 -26.32 13.08 22.35
N ARG A 104 -26.13 11.85 21.88
CA ARG A 104 -26.93 10.69 22.26
C ARG A 104 -26.84 10.37 23.74
N ASN A 105 -27.98 10.02 24.34
CA ASN A 105 -28.01 9.54 25.71
C ASN A 105 -27.45 8.11 25.88
N THR A 106 -27.50 7.32 24.82
CA THR A 106 -26.99 5.95 24.80
C THR A 106 -25.83 5.85 23.80
N ASN A 107 -24.65 5.48 24.28
CA ASN A 107 -23.41 5.38 23.49
C ASN A 107 -23.05 6.69 22.74
N PRO A 108 -22.91 7.83 23.40
CA PRO A 108 -22.46 9.04 22.75
C PRO A 108 -21.02 8.84 22.22
N ALA A 109 -20.75 9.23 20.97
CA ALA A 109 -19.43 9.24 20.42
C ALA A 109 -18.80 10.64 20.57
N GLU A 110 -17.68 10.77 21.25
CA GLU A 110 -16.96 12.04 21.38
C GLU A 110 -16.45 12.56 20.04
N LYS A 111 -16.05 11.65 19.16
CA LYS A 111 -15.58 11.94 17.79
C LYS A 111 -15.97 10.83 16.82
N ILE A 112 -16.08 11.20 15.56
CA ILE A 112 -16.23 10.29 14.43
C ILE A 112 -14.86 10.18 13.75
N ILE A 113 -14.33 8.97 13.64
CA ILE A 113 -13.04 8.71 12.98
C ILE A 113 -13.32 7.93 11.70
N ILE A 114 -12.92 8.49 10.57
CA ILE A 114 -13.13 7.93 9.25
C ILE A 114 -11.76 7.53 8.68
N TYR A 115 -11.57 6.24 8.50
CA TYR A 115 -10.38 5.66 7.88
C TYR A 115 -10.64 5.49 6.38
N VAL A 116 -9.80 6.11 5.55
CA VAL A 116 -9.84 5.95 4.10
C VAL A 116 -8.54 5.29 3.67
N ASP A 117 -8.66 4.08 3.15
CA ASP A 117 -7.51 3.24 2.76
C ASP A 117 -7.55 2.92 1.26
N ASP A 118 -6.44 2.40 0.75
CA ASP A 118 -6.26 1.93 -0.63
C ASP A 118 -6.50 3.01 -1.71
N LEU A 119 -6.29 4.30 -1.41
CA LEU A 119 -6.32 5.38 -2.40
C LEU A 119 -5.21 5.28 -3.47
N ASP A 120 -4.14 4.56 -3.16
CA ASP A 120 -3.03 4.28 -4.06
C ASP A 120 -3.34 3.21 -5.11
N ARG A 121 -4.47 2.49 -4.96
CA ARG A 121 -4.91 1.46 -5.90
C ARG A 121 -5.91 1.93 -6.95
N ILE A 122 -6.44 3.13 -6.79
CA ILE A 122 -7.29 3.77 -7.80
C ILE A 122 -6.43 4.63 -8.75
N GLU A 123 -7.00 5.11 -9.85
CA GLU A 123 -6.25 5.96 -10.77
C GLU A 123 -5.75 7.22 -10.04
N PRO A 124 -4.48 7.64 -10.24
CA PRO A 124 -3.89 8.77 -9.51
C PRO A 124 -4.71 10.06 -9.57
N LYS A 125 -5.33 10.34 -10.70
CA LYS A 125 -6.22 11.50 -10.85
C LYS A 125 -7.47 11.41 -9.98
N GLU A 126 -8.06 10.23 -9.89
CA GLU A 126 -9.24 9.98 -9.07
C GLU A 126 -8.90 10.13 -7.58
N ALA A 127 -7.72 9.64 -7.16
CA ALA A 127 -7.25 9.81 -5.79
C ALA A 127 -7.15 11.30 -5.40
N VAL A 128 -6.65 12.17 -6.29
CA VAL A 128 -6.62 13.62 -6.08
C VAL A 128 -8.03 14.19 -5.93
N LEU A 129 -8.97 13.79 -6.78
CA LEU A 129 -10.37 14.24 -6.72
C LEU A 129 -11.08 13.80 -5.43
N VAL A 130 -10.83 12.54 -4.99
CA VAL A 130 -11.34 12.06 -3.69
C VAL A 130 -10.86 12.97 -2.56
N LEU A 131 -9.56 13.31 -2.53
CA LEU A 131 -9.00 14.18 -1.50
C LEU A 131 -9.61 15.59 -1.52
N GLU A 132 -9.81 16.18 -2.70
CA GLU A 132 -10.44 17.49 -2.84
C GLU A 132 -11.90 17.48 -2.38
N LEU A 133 -12.67 16.44 -2.70
CA LEU A 133 -14.05 16.30 -2.27
C LEU A 133 -14.17 16.00 -0.76
N LEU A 134 -13.32 15.14 -0.22
CA LEU A 134 -13.27 14.90 1.22
C LEU A 134 -13.07 16.21 1.98
N LYS A 135 -12.16 17.08 1.51
CA LYS A 135 -11.97 18.40 2.11
C LYS A 135 -13.23 19.27 2.06
N ASN A 136 -13.91 19.30 0.92
CA ASN A 136 -15.03 20.21 0.72
C ASN A 136 -16.32 19.75 1.41
N ILE A 137 -16.61 18.44 1.40
CA ILE A 137 -17.84 17.87 1.96
C ILE A 137 -17.69 17.60 3.45
N PHE A 138 -16.56 17.03 3.86
CA PHE A 138 -16.38 16.50 5.21
C PHE A 138 -15.57 17.40 6.17
N SER A 139 -15.52 18.71 5.90
CA SER A 139 -15.09 19.67 6.93
C SER A 139 -16.17 19.80 8.01
N ILE A 140 -16.35 18.73 8.80
CA ILE A 140 -17.40 18.56 9.79
C ILE A 140 -16.77 18.63 11.18
N PRO A 141 -17.34 19.38 12.15
CA PRO A 141 -16.85 19.43 13.51
C PRO A 141 -16.77 18.02 14.14
N ASN A 142 -15.69 17.76 14.88
CA ASN A 142 -15.46 16.50 15.57
C ASN A 142 -15.37 15.24 14.68
N CYS A 143 -15.26 15.40 13.37
CA CYS A 143 -14.86 14.33 12.44
C CYS A 143 -13.35 14.39 12.18
N VAL A 144 -12.70 13.25 12.27
CA VAL A 144 -11.26 13.09 11.99
C VAL A 144 -11.10 12.09 10.84
N PHE A 145 -10.41 12.50 9.80
CA PHE A 145 -10.05 11.64 8.69
C PHE A 145 -8.63 11.12 8.86
N LEU A 146 -8.46 9.82 8.78
CA LEU A 146 -7.17 9.14 8.71
C LEU A 146 -7.02 8.59 7.29
N LEU A 147 -6.19 9.24 6.49
CA LEU A 147 -5.99 8.92 5.10
C LEU A 147 -4.68 8.11 4.96
N ALA A 148 -4.79 6.84 4.56
CA ALA A 148 -3.63 6.06 4.18
C ALA A 148 -3.37 6.30 2.68
N ILE A 149 -2.33 7.07 2.38
CA ILE A 149 -2.01 7.48 1.01
C ILE A 149 -0.56 7.19 0.68
N ASP A 150 -0.31 6.81 -0.57
CA ASP A 150 1.03 6.87 -1.14
C ASP A 150 1.24 8.25 -1.75
N TYR A 151 2.22 9.00 -1.20
CA TYR A 151 2.54 10.35 -1.65
C TYR A 151 2.85 10.40 -3.15
N GLN A 152 3.57 9.41 -3.69
CA GLN A 152 3.97 9.38 -5.10
C GLN A 152 2.78 9.20 -6.04
N VAL A 153 1.78 8.44 -5.63
CA VAL A 153 0.55 8.27 -6.42
C VAL A 153 -0.21 9.60 -6.51
N ILE A 154 -0.33 10.31 -5.41
CA ILE A 154 -0.99 11.62 -5.42
C ILE A 154 -0.20 12.63 -6.26
N VAL A 155 1.15 12.66 -6.16
CA VAL A 155 2.00 13.50 -7.01
C VAL A 155 1.75 13.22 -8.49
N LYS A 156 1.71 11.95 -8.92
CA LYS A 156 1.39 11.57 -10.30
C LYS A 156 0.01 12.08 -10.74
N GLY A 157 -0.98 12.02 -9.85
CA GLY A 157 -2.31 12.56 -10.12
C GLY A 157 -2.32 14.07 -10.31
N LEU A 158 -1.46 14.78 -9.57
CA LEU A 158 -1.33 16.25 -9.66
C LEU A 158 -0.55 16.72 -10.90
N GLU A 159 0.25 15.86 -11.55
CA GLU A 159 0.97 16.22 -12.78
C GLU A 159 0.04 16.71 -13.91
N HIS A 160 -1.20 16.27 -13.90
CA HIS A 160 -2.21 16.79 -14.83
C HIS A 160 -2.54 18.27 -14.61
N LYS A 161 -2.46 18.72 -13.35
CA LYS A 161 -2.82 20.07 -12.92
C LYS A 161 -1.63 21.02 -13.05
N PHE A 162 -0.44 20.55 -12.65
CA PHE A 162 0.76 21.37 -12.49
C PHE A 162 1.90 21.01 -13.46
N GLY A 163 1.69 20.02 -14.34
CA GLY A 163 2.76 19.45 -15.16
C GLY A 163 3.65 18.48 -14.40
N LYS A 164 4.66 17.91 -15.07
CA LYS A 164 5.64 17.06 -14.40
C LYS A 164 6.35 17.82 -13.29
N ARG A 165 6.58 17.14 -12.16
CA ARG A 165 7.25 17.73 -11.00
C ARG A 165 8.68 18.14 -11.35
N THR A 166 9.02 19.40 -11.10
CA THR A 166 10.34 20.02 -11.27
C THR A 166 10.66 20.85 -10.03
N GLU A 167 11.90 21.33 -9.91
CA GLU A 167 12.27 22.23 -8.81
C GLU A 167 11.47 23.55 -8.87
N GLU A 168 11.09 24.02 -10.06
CA GLU A 168 10.37 25.27 -10.26
C GLU A 168 8.91 25.21 -9.78
N ASN A 169 8.23 24.05 -9.94
CA ASN A 169 6.82 23.86 -9.57
C ASN A 169 6.61 23.04 -8.30
N GLU A 170 7.66 22.63 -7.60
CA GLU A 170 7.60 21.85 -6.34
C GLU A 170 6.67 22.49 -5.30
N TRP A 171 6.64 23.83 -5.25
CA TRP A 171 5.83 24.57 -4.31
C TRP A 171 4.31 24.39 -4.54
N GLU A 172 3.86 24.13 -5.79
CA GLU A 172 2.45 23.89 -6.12
C GLU A 172 1.97 22.57 -5.55
N PHE A 173 2.81 21.53 -5.65
CA PHE A 173 2.55 20.22 -5.05
C PHE A 173 2.47 20.32 -3.53
N ARG A 174 3.41 20.99 -2.89
CA ARG A 174 3.38 21.21 -1.43
C ARG A 174 2.14 21.99 -1.01
N ALA A 175 1.82 23.06 -1.70
CA ALA A 175 0.64 23.89 -1.41
C ALA A 175 -0.67 23.09 -1.52
N PHE A 176 -0.74 22.10 -2.40
CA PHE A 176 -1.89 21.20 -2.48
C PHE A 176 -2.01 20.35 -1.20
N PHE A 177 -0.93 19.69 -0.79
CA PHE A 177 -0.94 18.88 0.42
C PHE A 177 -1.24 19.71 1.67
N ASP A 178 -0.63 20.88 1.83
CA ASP A 178 -0.84 21.77 2.97
C ASP A 178 -2.31 22.24 3.09
N LYS A 179 -3.02 22.33 1.96
CA LYS A 179 -4.44 22.68 1.96
C LYS A 179 -5.35 21.55 2.41
N ILE A 180 -4.96 20.30 2.19
CA ILE A 180 -5.80 19.11 2.43
C ILE A 180 -5.40 18.40 3.70
N ILE A 181 -4.12 18.16 3.90
CA ILE A 181 -3.57 17.41 5.01
C ILE A 181 -3.14 18.35 6.12
N GLN A 182 -3.88 18.34 7.23
CA GLN A 182 -3.56 19.19 8.38
C GLN A 182 -2.41 18.64 9.22
N LEU A 183 -2.25 17.33 9.29
CA LEU A 183 -1.20 16.65 10.04
C LEU A 183 -0.59 15.54 9.17
N PRO A 184 0.50 15.80 8.45
CA PRO A 184 1.21 14.77 7.74
C PRO A 184 1.97 13.88 8.73
N PHE A 185 1.82 12.56 8.60
CA PHE A 185 2.54 11.59 9.38
C PHE A 185 3.17 10.53 8.47
N MET A 186 4.47 10.40 8.51
CA MET A 186 5.19 9.35 7.79
C MET A 186 5.45 8.17 8.72
N MET A 187 5.04 6.99 8.31
CA MET A 187 5.34 5.76 9.07
C MET A 187 6.86 5.53 9.12
N PRO A 188 7.48 5.42 10.29
CA PRO A 188 8.93 5.24 10.43
C PRO A 188 9.33 3.81 10.07
N MET A 189 9.50 3.51 8.78
CA MET A 189 9.79 2.17 8.28
C MET A 189 11.21 1.68 8.60
N GLY A 190 12.13 2.57 8.95
CA GLY A 190 13.55 2.24 9.14
C GLY A 190 13.98 1.95 10.58
N GLN A 191 13.15 2.18 11.59
CA GLN A 191 13.58 2.20 12.99
C GLN A 191 13.24 0.94 13.80
N TYR A 192 12.54 -0.04 13.22
CA TYR A 192 12.24 -1.26 13.97
C TYR A 192 13.27 -2.37 13.70
N ASN A 193 13.54 -3.19 14.71
CA ASN A 193 14.45 -4.31 14.61
C ASN A 193 13.81 -5.43 13.78
N LYS A 194 14.16 -5.49 12.49
CA LYS A 194 13.61 -6.42 11.50
C LYS A 194 13.94 -7.85 11.86
N GLY A 195 15.19 -8.11 12.25
CA GLY A 195 15.65 -9.44 12.65
C GLY A 195 14.86 -9.97 13.85
N LYS A 196 14.63 -9.15 14.87
CA LYS A 196 13.80 -9.51 16.02
C LYS A 196 12.33 -9.75 15.63
N TYR A 197 11.78 -8.92 14.76
CA TYR A 197 10.42 -9.08 14.27
C TYR A 197 10.25 -10.39 13.52
N VAL A 198 11.14 -10.69 12.57
CA VAL A 198 11.10 -11.92 11.77
C VAL A 198 11.37 -13.16 12.65
N SER A 199 12.35 -13.10 13.54
CA SER A 199 12.63 -14.20 14.49
C SER A 199 11.40 -14.55 15.34
N ASN A 200 10.65 -13.55 15.83
CA ASN A 200 9.40 -13.82 16.54
C ASN A 200 8.33 -14.49 15.67
N LEU A 201 8.21 -14.09 14.40
CA LEU A 201 7.28 -14.73 13.47
C LEU A 201 7.70 -16.16 13.12
N LEU A 202 8.99 -16.41 12.88
CA LEU A 202 9.54 -17.74 12.62
C LEU A 202 9.32 -18.70 13.80
N TYR A 203 9.47 -18.19 15.03
CA TYR A 203 9.12 -18.94 16.24
C TYR A 203 7.63 -19.30 16.28
N GLN A 204 6.74 -18.37 15.92
CA GLN A 204 5.29 -18.60 15.92
C GLN A 204 4.84 -19.71 14.95
N ILE A 205 5.55 -19.87 13.83
CA ILE A 205 5.26 -20.91 12.84
C ILE A 205 6.04 -22.22 13.11
N GLY A 206 6.81 -22.30 14.20
CA GLY A 206 7.59 -23.48 14.55
C GLY A 206 8.82 -23.73 13.67
N PHE A 207 9.29 -22.72 12.93
CA PHE A 207 10.48 -22.81 12.09
C PHE A 207 11.77 -22.73 12.92
N ILE A 208 11.78 -22.04 14.05
CA ILE A 208 12.87 -21.96 15.00
C ILE A 208 12.41 -22.30 16.42
N GLU A 209 13.30 -22.83 17.25
CA GLU A 209 12.96 -23.38 18.57
C GLU A 209 12.62 -22.33 19.62
N TYR A 210 13.23 -21.13 19.56
CA TYR A 210 13.00 -20.06 20.55
C TYR A 210 13.03 -18.69 19.91
N LYS A 211 12.34 -17.75 20.57
CA LYS A 211 12.31 -16.34 20.15
C LYS A 211 13.72 -15.74 20.17
N GLU A 212 13.95 -14.82 19.23
CA GLU A 212 15.22 -14.09 19.09
C GLU A 212 16.39 -14.97 18.64
N LYS A 213 16.16 -16.27 18.25
CA LYS A 213 17.16 -17.08 17.57
C LYS A 213 17.60 -16.38 16.27
N PHE A 214 18.89 -16.32 16.02
CA PHE A 214 19.50 -15.76 14.80
C PHE A 214 19.24 -14.28 14.49
N VAL A 215 18.79 -13.44 15.44
CA VAL A 215 18.37 -12.05 15.17
C VAL A 215 19.37 -11.27 14.32
N ALA A 216 20.66 -11.33 14.64
CA ALA A 216 21.68 -10.59 13.89
C ALA A 216 21.89 -11.15 12.46
N SER A 217 21.90 -12.49 12.31
CA SER A 217 22.06 -13.15 11.03
C SER A 217 20.82 -12.90 10.12
N LEU A 218 19.62 -12.99 10.69
CA LEU A 218 18.38 -12.70 9.99
C LEU A 218 18.35 -11.23 9.52
N ASP A 219 18.76 -10.29 10.38
CA ASP A 219 18.79 -8.86 10.03
C ASP A 219 19.75 -8.59 8.86
N ARG A 220 20.95 -9.21 8.89
CA ARG A 220 21.94 -9.11 7.81
C ARG A 220 21.37 -9.60 6.48
N VAL A 221 20.80 -10.80 6.43
CA VAL A 221 20.20 -11.36 5.21
C VAL A 221 19.07 -10.48 4.71
N LEU A 222 18.19 -9.99 5.61
CA LEU A 222 17.06 -9.15 5.23
C LEU A 222 17.47 -7.81 4.64
N VAL A 223 18.57 -7.21 5.13
CA VAL A 223 19.08 -5.92 4.61
C VAL A 223 19.44 -6.05 3.13
N TYR A 224 20.11 -7.14 2.75
CA TYR A 224 20.56 -7.35 1.37
C TYR A 224 19.51 -8.01 0.44
N THR A 225 18.35 -8.40 0.97
CA THR A 225 17.34 -9.11 0.18
C THR A 225 15.96 -8.44 0.27
N ILE A 226 15.12 -8.89 1.21
CA ILE A 226 13.70 -8.49 1.33
C ILE A 226 13.53 -7.05 1.81
N GLY A 227 14.53 -6.51 2.48
CA GLY A 227 14.48 -5.18 3.10
C GLY A 227 13.60 -5.14 4.33
N GLY A 228 13.04 -3.94 4.62
CA GLY A 228 12.29 -3.67 5.85
C GLY A 228 10.77 -3.54 5.69
N ASN A 229 10.20 -3.89 4.54
CA ASN A 229 8.76 -3.78 4.35
C ASN A 229 8.01 -4.90 5.09
N PRO A 230 7.13 -4.59 6.08
CA PRO A 230 6.42 -5.60 6.86
C PRO A 230 5.56 -6.56 6.03
N ARG A 231 5.00 -6.11 4.91
CA ARG A 231 4.22 -6.97 3.99
C ARG A 231 5.12 -8.01 3.33
N SER A 232 6.30 -7.60 2.88
CA SER A 232 7.30 -8.51 2.28
C SER A 232 7.83 -9.50 3.31
N LEU A 233 8.10 -9.05 4.54
CA LEU A 233 8.54 -9.91 5.64
C LEU A 233 7.47 -10.95 6.02
N LYS A 234 6.19 -10.57 6.08
CA LYS A 234 5.09 -11.52 6.30
C LYS A 234 4.96 -12.53 5.16
N ARG A 235 5.14 -12.09 3.91
CA ARG A 235 5.12 -12.98 2.75
C ARG A 235 6.25 -14.01 2.83
N LEU A 236 7.47 -13.59 3.18
CA LEU A 236 8.60 -14.47 3.43
C LEU A 236 8.27 -15.52 4.48
N VAL A 237 7.77 -15.10 5.65
CA VAL A 237 7.41 -16.02 6.74
C VAL A 237 6.32 -17.00 6.32
N ASN A 238 5.32 -16.56 5.56
CA ASN A 238 4.28 -17.45 5.03
C ASN A 238 4.84 -18.49 4.05
N SER A 239 5.81 -18.11 3.21
CA SER A 239 6.49 -19.07 2.31
C SER A 239 7.28 -20.11 3.11
N LEU A 240 8.00 -19.68 4.14
CA LEU A 240 8.72 -20.60 5.04
C LEU A 240 7.77 -21.52 5.82
N ALA A 241 6.61 -21.00 6.26
CA ALA A 241 5.60 -21.82 6.92
C ALA A 241 5.08 -22.95 6.03
N LEU A 242 4.84 -22.65 4.75
CA LEU A 242 4.43 -23.66 3.77
C LEU A 242 5.52 -24.72 3.57
N ILE A 243 6.77 -24.30 3.40
CA ILE A 243 7.91 -25.23 3.25
C ILE A 243 8.05 -26.13 4.48
N ASN A 244 7.94 -25.56 5.68
CA ASN A 244 8.02 -26.32 6.93
C ASN A 244 6.90 -27.37 7.04
N ILE A 245 5.67 -27.05 6.61
CA ILE A 245 4.56 -28.00 6.57
C ILE A 245 4.85 -29.14 5.59
N PHE A 246 5.36 -28.83 4.40
CA PHE A 246 5.69 -29.86 3.40
C PHE A 246 6.85 -30.74 3.85
N ALA A 247 7.91 -30.18 4.46
CA ALA A 247 9.03 -30.94 5.01
C ALA A 247 8.57 -31.92 6.09
N GLY A 248 7.70 -31.50 7.02
CA GLY A 248 7.15 -32.38 8.05
C GLY A 248 6.27 -33.54 7.51
N ILE A 249 5.69 -33.38 6.30
CA ILE A 249 4.94 -34.44 5.64
C ILE A 249 5.90 -35.47 5.00
N GLU A 250 7.08 -35.07 4.56
CA GLU A 250 8.07 -35.93 3.93
C GLU A 250 8.89 -36.73 4.95
N GLU A 251 9.12 -36.21 6.15
CA GLU A 251 9.80 -36.94 7.26
C GLU A 251 9.07 -38.21 7.70
N ASP A 252 7.76 -38.30 7.47
CA ASP A 252 6.97 -39.52 7.66
C ASP A 252 7.25 -40.64 6.60
N LYS A 253 8.06 -40.32 5.59
CA LYS A 253 8.45 -41.28 4.56
C LYS A 253 9.95 -41.54 4.68
N ASP A 254 10.35 -42.67 5.32
CA ASP A 254 11.70 -43.24 5.41
C ASP A 254 12.69 -42.82 4.29
N ILE A 255 13.11 -41.56 4.25
CA ILE A 255 14.22 -41.09 3.43
C ILE A 255 15.44 -41.08 4.33
N SER A 256 16.34 -42.06 4.13
CA SER A 256 17.62 -42.14 4.80
C SER A 256 18.33 -40.80 4.81
N GLU A 257 18.43 -40.17 5.99
CA GLU A 257 19.23 -38.96 6.22
C GLU A 257 20.67 -39.21 5.77
N THR A 258 21.06 -38.64 4.64
CA THR A 258 22.47 -38.38 4.36
C THR A 258 22.91 -37.26 5.29
N ASN A 259 23.41 -37.65 6.45
CA ASN A 259 23.84 -36.73 7.49
C ASN A 259 25.19 -36.10 7.05
N TYR A 260 25.13 -34.96 6.37
CA TYR A 260 26.32 -34.20 5.92
C TYR A 260 27.07 -33.52 7.07
N GLY A 261 26.79 -33.83 8.33
CA GLY A 261 27.43 -33.19 9.50
C GLY A 261 27.03 -31.72 9.70
N VAL A 262 25.99 -31.24 8.99
CA VAL A 262 25.47 -29.88 9.09
C VAL A 262 24.47 -29.83 10.25
N THR A 263 24.64 -28.87 11.16
CA THR A 263 23.70 -28.73 12.29
C THR A 263 22.34 -28.18 11.76
N GLU A 264 21.27 -28.48 12.50
CA GLU A 264 19.91 -28.00 12.17
C GLU A 264 19.88 -26.48 12.04
N ASP A 265 20.60 -25.77 12.90
CA ASP A 265 20.74 -24.31 12.85
C ASP A 265 21.28 -23.79 11.52
N VAL A 266 22.23 -24.49 10.92
CA VAL A 266 22.79 -24.12 9.61
C VAL A 266 21.77 -24.41 8.51
N LYS A 267 21.05 -25.52 8.58
CA LYS A 267 19.98 -25.87 7.62
C LYS A 267 18.89 -24.78 7.63
N ASP A 268 18.40 -24.38 8.81
CA ASP A 268 17.41 -23.33 8.98
C ASP A 268 17.86 -22.01 8.33
N MET A 269 19.10 -21.61 8.59
CA MET A 269 19.64 -20.36 8.03
C MET A 269 19.85 -20.43 6.53
N VAL A 270 20.31 -21.57 6.01
CA VAL A 270 20.46 -21.78 4.56
C VAL A 270 19.08 -21.73 3.88
N LEU A 271 18.11 -22.46 4.43
CA LEU A 271 16.74 -22.45 3.88
C LEU A 271 16.12 -21.06 3.91
N PHE A 272 16.26 -20.34 5.02
CA PHE A 272 15.82 -18.93 5.13
C PHE A 272 16.47 -18.06 4.05
N SER A 273 17.80 -18.18 3.88
CA SER A 273 18.56 -17.39 2.93
C SER A 273 18.18 -17.69 1.48
N LEU A 274 17.97 -18.98 1.15
CA LEU A 274 17.52 -19.40 -0.18
C LEU A 274 16.14 -18.88 -0.53
N VAL A 275 15.20 -18.89 0.42
CA VAL A 275 13.86 -18.31 0.20
C VAL A 275 13.93 -16.79 0.05
N CYS A 276 14.78 -16.12 0.82
CA CYS A 276 15.03 -14.69 0.63
C CYS A 276 15.60 -14.40 -0.77
N LEU A 277 16.57 -15.20 -1.21
CA LEU A 277 17.16 -15.10 -2.55
C LEU A 277 16.12 -15.32 -3.65
N GLN A 278 15.31 -16.35 -3.53
CA GLN A 278 14.24 -16.68 -4.48
C GLN A 278 13.23 -15.53 -4.64
N ILE A 279 12.88 -14.86 -3.54
CA ILE A 279 11.89 -13.77 -3.56
C ILE A 279 12.49 -12.49 -4.13
N SER A 280 13.75 -12.18 -3.79
CA SER A 280 14.38 -10.89 -4.12
C SER A 280 15.14 -10.92 -5.44
N PHE A 281 15.76 -12.06 -5.75
CA PHE A 281 16.62 -12.25 -6.92
C PHE A 281 16.32 -13.57 -7.61
N PRO A 282 15.12 -13.74 -8.21
CA PRO A 282 14.68 -15.02 -8.77
C PRO A 282 15.63 -15.54 -9.87
N ALA A 283 16.21 -14.67 -10.69
CA ALA A 283 17.16 -15.07 -11.73
C ALA A 283 18.44 -15.69 -11.15
N ILE A 284 18.95 -15.13 -10.05
CA ILE A 284 20.12 -15.66 -9.34
C ILE A 284 19.78 -16.99 -8.67
N TYR A 285 18.59 -17.11 -8.10
CA TYR A 285 18.11 -18.36 -7.51
C TYR A 285 17.99 -19.47 -8.57
N GLU A 286 17.43 -19.19 -9.75
CA GLU A 286 17.36 -20.14 -10.87
C GLU A 286 18.75 -20.56 -11.36
N LEU A 287 19.69 -19.61 -11.40
CA LEU A 287 21.08 -19.92 -11.72
C LEU A 287 21.69 -20.84 -10.67
N LEU A 288 21.50 -20.58 -9.38
CA LEU A 288 22.02 -21.40 -8.29
C LEU A 288 21.46 -22.82 -8.33
N VAL A 289 20.19 -22.99 -8.69
CA VAL A 289 19.54 -24.29 -8.87
C VAL A 289 20.14 -25.06 -10.05
N SER A 290 20.42 -24.38 -11.17
CA SER A 290 20.96 -24.99 -12.38
C SER A 290 22.49 -25.19 -12.33
N ASN A 291 23.20 -24.34 -11.60
CA ASN A 291 24.65 -24.39 -11.42
C ASN A 291 25.02 -24.05 -9.96
N PRO A 292 24.98 -25.06 -9.06
CA PRO A 292 25.15 -24.81 -7.62
C PRO A 292 26.59 -24.49 -7.20
N ASP A 293 27.57 -24.62 -8.09
CA ASP A 293 28.98 -24.31 -7.82
C ASP A 293 29.27 -22.81 -7.96
N PHE A 294 28.54 -21.99 -7.18
CA PHE A 294 28.63 -20.54 -7.23
C PHE A 294 30.02 -19.95 -7.01
N PRO A 295 30.99 -20.60 -6.29
CA PRO A 295 32.35 -20.08 -6.23
C PRO A 295 33.09 -20.07 -7.57
N LYS A 296 32.56 -20.73 -8.59
CA LYS A 296 33.11 -20.73 -9.96
C LYS A 296 32.35 -19.82 -10.92
N TRP A 297 31.36 -19.10 -10.45
CA TRP A 297 30.66 -18.14 -11.30
C TRP A 297 31.62 -17.01 -11.73
N ASP A 298 31.53 -16.64 -12.98
CA ASP A 298 32.34 -15.62 -13.63
C ASP A 298 31.45 -14.61 -14.37
N ILE A 299 32.09 -13.66 -15.07
CA ILE A 299 31.38 -12.63 -15.81
C ILE A 299 30.53 -13.23 -16.96
N ASP A 300 30.92 -14.36 -17.52
CA ASP A 300 30.15 -15.04 -18.58
C ASP A 300 28.86 -15.62 -17.98
N THR A 301 28.94 -16.20 -16.78
CA THR A 301 27.78 -16.69 -16.01
C THR A 301 26.84 -15.53 -15.68
N ALA A 302 27.34 -14.39 -15.24
CA ALA A 302 26.56 -13.20 -14.93
C ALA A 302 25.87 -12.65 -16.20
N PHE A 303 26.57 -12.63 -17.33
CA PHE A 303 26.01 -12.21 -18.61
C PHE A 303 24.85 -13.09 -19.07
N GLU A 304 24.97 -14.41 -18.99
CA GLU A 304 23.90 -15.33 -19.38
C GLU A 304 22.61 -15.16 -18.55
N VAL A 305 22.73 -14.77 -17.28
CA VAL A 305 21.58 -14.44 -16.42
C VAL A 305 20.93 -13.13 -16.87
N THR A 306 21.73 -12.11 -17.11
CA THR A 306 21.24 -10.77 -17.48
C THR A 306 20.61 -10.76 -18.87
N LYS A 307 21.18 -11.53 -19.82
CA LYS A 307 20.67 -11.67 -21.18
C LYS A 307 19.22 -12.18 -21.25
N LYS A 308 18.77 -12.96 -20.25
CA LYS A 308 17.38 -13.42 -20.18
C LYS A 308 16.39 -12.29 -19.79
N SER A 309 16.88 -11.23 -19.16
CA SER A 309 16.05 -10.12 -18.66
C SER A 309 16.17 -8.83 -19.48
N GLU A 310 17.30 -8.61 -20.16
CA GLU A 310 17.58 -7.41 -20.95
C GLU A 310 18.23 -7.80 -22.29
N GLU A 311 17.77 -7.20 -23.41
CA GLU A 311 18.39 -7.36 -24.73
C GLU A 311 19.69 -6.50 -24.83
N LYS A 312 20.68 -6.77 -23.98
CA LYS A 312 22.00 -6.15 -24.05
C LYS A 312 22.97 -7.09 -24.77
N ASP A 313 23.85 -6.52 -25.63
CA ASP A 313 24.98 -7.26 -26.16
C ASP A 313 26.08 -7.43 -25.09
N LYS A 314 26.93 -8.45 -25.28
CA LYS A 314 27.96 -8.81 -24.30
C LYS A 314 28.98 -7.68 -24.06
N GLU A 315 29.34 -6.93 -25.09
CA GLU A 315 30.33 -5.85 -24.99
C GLU A 315 29.81 -4.68 -24.13
N THR A 316 28.53 -4.34 -24.31
CA THR A 316 27.89 -3.33 -23.48
C THR A 316 27.76 -3.78 -22.03
N PHE A 317 27.43 -5.06 -21.78
CA PHE A 317 27.35 -5.62 -20.44
C PHE A 317 28.72 -5.62 -19.74
N GLU A 318 29.79 -6.08 -20.40
CA GLU A 318 31.15 -6.10 -19.83
C GLU A 318 31.62 -4.69 -19.44
N ARG A 319 31.36 -3.69 -20.27
CA ARG A 319 31.69 -2.30 -19.97
C ARG A 319 30.90 -1.78 -18.78
N ASP A 320 29.59 -2.06 -18.72
CA ASP A 320 28.73 -1.61 -17.61
C ASP A 320 29.13 -2.32 -16.30
N PHE A 321 29.50 -3.60 -16.37
CA PHE A 321 30.00 -4.38 -15.24
C PHE A 321 31.32 -3.83 -14.71
N GLU A 322 32.28 -3.48 -15.57
CA GLU A 322 33.55 -2.87 -15.16
C GLU A 322 33.37 -1.53 -14.45
N ILE A 323 32.37 -0.73 -14.88
CA ILE A 323 32.01 0.53 -14.20
C ILE A 323 31.46 0.27 -12.78
N VAL A 324 30.67 -0.77 -12.61
CA VAL A 324 30.11 -1.13 -11.29
C VAL A 324 31.17 -1.74 -10.41
N ALA A 325 31.97 -2.69 -10.93
CA ALA A 325 33.05 -3.34 -10.20
C ALA A 325 34.19 -2.38 -9.80
N GLY A 326 34.34 -1.26 -10.51
CA GLY A 326 35.32 -0.22 -10.18
C GLY A 326 34.90 0.78 -9.11
N LYS A 327 33.72 0.63 -8.48
CA LYS A 327 33.30 1.47 -7.35
C LYS A 327 34.00 1.01 -6.06
N GLU A 328 34.41 1.98 -5.22
CA GLU A 328 35.13 1.69 -3.95
C GLU A 328 34.35 0.76 -3.01
N ASP A 329 33.01 0.78 -3.06
CA ASP A 329 32.14 0.01 -2.15
C ASP A 329 31.71 -1.35 -2.74
N PHE A 330 32.19 -1.74 -3.97
CA PHE A 330 31.73 -2.93 -4.65
C PHE A 330 32.05 -4.23 -3.88
N ASP A 331 33.25 -4.31 -3.33
CA ASP A 331 33.67 -5.50 -2.57
C ASP A 331 32.91 -5.63 -1.24
N GLU A 332 32.59 -4.51 -0.55
CA GLU A 332 31.79 -4.51 0.66
C GLU A 332 30.32 -4.90 0.40
N GLU A 333 29.77 -4.49 -0.75
CA GLU A 333 28.39 -4.85 -1.15
C GLU A 333 28.30 -6.29 -1.67
N TRP A 334 29.39 -6.82 -2.25
CA TRP A 334 29.44 -8.17 -2.79
C TRP A 334 29.68 -9.24 -1.68
N GLU A 335 30.55 -8.97 -0.69
CA GLU A 335 30.78 -9.86 0.46
C GLU A 335 29.55 -9.95 1.40
#